data_491656dbd04dabdfa629e6a7999843d4
#
_entry.id   491656dbd04dabdfa629e6a7999843d4
#
_cell.length_a   1.000
_cell.length_b   1.000
_cell.length_c   1.000
_cell.angle_alpha   90.00
_cell.angle_beta   90.00
_cell.angle_gamma   90.00
#
_symmetry.space_group_name_H-M   'P 1'
#
loop_
_entity.id
_entity.type
_entity.pdbx_description
1 polymer ?
#
loop_
_entity_poly.entity_id
_entity_poly.type
_entity_poly.pdbx_seq_one_letter_code
_entity_poly.pdbx_strand_id
1 'polypeptide(L)'
;MNFRKKFDWISFNQILVPEGKPNRRAIAIDPSYISKSGKKTPGVGYFWSGCASAVKWGLELMGFALVDADAGTGVHLVAKQTFTDKIRGAVPYYLKHMDDHNTIIGIYLRTIHSLKDDLLKLSNCLVADAFFSKETFVTGAKALGFNVISRLRDDVRLKYLYTGPKTGKRGRPKKFTGPVDLKSLDKSVFETITLEGVTLHSAVVWAVSLKREVKVVIADYIDPEKKTQSRKVFFSTDTGMNAMDIFEVYRTRFQIEFLYRDSKQFTGLCNCQSRDAKAMDFAFNMSLSTINVARQFGKDYGMDLSVSDVKLLLHNAAMVERIFSTFGKSPNLMKNNTDFKELLFYGLRAAV
;
A
#
# COMPACT_ATOMS: atom_id res chain seq x y z
N MET A 1 20.37 14.90 19.39
CA MET A 1 20.11 14.26 18.09
C MET A 1 19.41 15.27 17.18
N ASN A 2 19.91 15.52 15.96
CA ASN A 2 19.41 16.60 15.12
C ASN A 2 18.33 16.09 14.14
N PHE A 3 17.11 15.89 14.62
CA PHE A 3 15.94 15.47 13.80
C PHE A 3 15.47 16.51 12.77
N ARG A 4 16.12 17.66 12.70
CA ARG A 4 15.77 18.72 11.74
C ARG A 4 16.37 18.48 10.35
N LYS A 5 17.36 17.58 10.23
CA LYS A 5 17.91 17.19 8.93
C LYS A 5 16.86 16.33 8.18
N LYS A 6 16.69 16.63 6.90
CA LYS A 6 15.84 15.80 6.02
C LYS A 6 16.53 14.45 5.84
N PHE A 7 15.84 13.36 6.17
CA PHE A 7 16.31 12.00 5.92
C PHE A 7 15.64 11.46 4.67
N ASP A 8 16.40 10.84 3.80
CA ASP A 8 15.88 10.22 2.58
C ASP A 8 15.40 8.80 2.86
N TRP A 9 14.12 8.70 3.26
CA TRP A 9 13.51 7.43 3.61
C TRP A 9 13.34 6.49 2.43
N ILE A 10 13.07 7.02 1.23
CA ILE A 10 12.86 6.19 0.04
C ILE A 10 14.19 5.52 -0.33
N SER A 11 15.27 6.28 -0.46
CA SER A 11 16.60 5.72 -0.76
C SER A 11 17.06 4.73 0.30
N PHE A 12 16.83 5.03 1.59
CA PHE A 12 17.15 4.09 2.68
C PHE A 12 16.39 2.77 2.57
N ASN A 13 15.07 2.84 2.43
CA ASN A 13 14.23 1.66 2.40
C ASN A 13 14.37 0.87 1.09
N GLN A 14 14.71 1.54 0.00
CA GLN A 14 14.95 0.91 -1.31
C GLN A 14 16.08 -0.13 -1.25
N ILE A 15 17.10 0.08 -0.41
CA ILE A 15 18.22 -0.87 -0.23
C ILE A 15 17.70 -2.23 0.31
N LEU A 16 16.59 -2.21 1.04
CA LEU A 16 15.97 -3.40 1.65
C LEU A 16 14.93 -4.07 0.75
N VAL A 17 14.75 -3.58 -0.49
CA VAL A 17 13.84 -4.17 -1.46
C VAL A 17 14.53 -5.38 -2.11
N PRO A 18 13.94 -6.60 -2.03
CA PRO A 18 14.49 -7.76 -2.72
C PRO A 18 14.51 -7.56 -4.24
N GLU A 19 15.31 -8.30 -4.95
CA GLU A 19 15.22 -8.38 -6.41
C GLU A 19 13.87 -8.95 -6.84
N GLY A 20 13.32 -8.51 -7.99
CA GLY A 20 12.02 -8.97 -8.47
C GLY A 20 11.61 -8.34 -9.80
N LYS A 21 10.54 -8.85 -10.40
CA LYS A 21 10.08 -8.45 -11.72
C LYS A 21 9.31 -7.12 -11.67
N PRO A 22 9.65 -6.12 -12.50
CA PRO A 22 8.99 -4.80 -12.45
C PRO A 22 7.46 -4.85 -12.65
N ASN A 23 6.96 -5.68 -13.56
CA ASN A 23 5.52 -5.81 -13.86
C ASN A 23 4.71 -6.49 -12.74
N ARG A 24 5.40 -7.11 -11.77
CA ARG A 24 4.82 -7.76 -10.59
C ARG A 24 4.88 -6.88 -9.35
N ARG A 25 5.36 -5.64 -9.50
CA ARG A 25 5.55 -4.67 -8.43
C ARG A 25 4.68 -3.44 -8.62
N ALA A 26 4.14 -2.96 -7.53
CA ALA A 26 3.39 -1.71 -7.49
C ALA A 26 3.68 -0.96 -6.18
N ILE A 27 3.41 0.33 -6.18
CA ILE A 27 3.45 1.14 -4.98
C ILE A 27 2.06 1.11 -4.36
N ALA A 28 1.92 0.40 -3.25
CA ALA A 28 0.71 0.43 -2.44
C ALA A 28 0.64 1.75 -1.69
N ILE A 29 -0.54 2.36 -1.72
CA ILE A 29 -0.84 3.58 -0.98
C ILE A 29 -2.02 3.32 -0.06
N ASP A 30 -1.90 3.76 1.18
CA ASP A 30 -2.97 3.62 2.17
C ASP A 30 -2.84 4.68 3.27
N PRO A 31 -3.91 5.42 3.60
CA PRO A 31 -3.93 6.31 4.76
C PRO A 31 -4.24 5.52 6.04
N SER A 32 -3.46 5.77 7.10
CA SER A 32 -3.67 5.13 8.40
C SER A 32 -3.87 6.14 9.51
N TYR A 33 -4.93 5.96 10.28
CA TYR A 33 -5.23 6.78 11.44
C TYR A 33 -4.31 6.45 12.62
N ILE A 34 -3.89 7.53 13.35
CA ILE A 34 -3.15 7.46 14.61
C ILE A 34 -3.89 8.28 15.65
N SER A 35 -4.27 7.66 16.76
CA SER A 35 -4.95 8.34 17.87
C SER A 35 -4.02 9.37 18.52
N LYS A 36 -4.54 10.58 18.78
CA LYS A 36 -3.87 11.64 19.51
C LYS A 36 -4.89 12.42 20.33
N SER A 37 -4.55 12.72 21.59
CA SER A 37 -5.42 13.50 22.49
C SER A 37 -5.07 14.99 22.51
N GLY A 38 -3.82 15.34 22.16
CA GLY A 38 -3.32 16.72 22.27
C GLY A 38 -3.82 17.64 21.18
N LYS A 39 -4.30 18.83 21.52
CA LYS A 39 -4.77 19.87 20.58
C LYS A 39 -3.64 20.64 19.90
N LYS A 40 -2.43 20.62 20.44
CA LYS A 40 -1.26 21.35 19.93
C LYS A 40 -0.31 20.52 19.07
N THR A 41 -0.70 19.28 18.75
CA THR A 41 0.09 18.41 17.87
C THR A 41 -0.06 18.92 16.42
N PRO A 42 1.04 19.14 15.67
CA PRO A 42 0.95 19.58 14.28
C PRO A 42 0.12 18.63 13.42
N GLY A 43 -0.83 19.17 12.67
CA GLY A 43 -1.70 18.41 11.76
C GLY A 43 -2.74 17.52 12.43
N VAL A 44 -2.98 17.70 13.75
CA VAL A 44 -4.06 16.99 14.42
C VAL A 44 -5.42 17.50 13.93
N GLY A 45 -6.35 16.60 13.71
CA GLY A 45 -7.68 16.89 13.17
C GLY A 45 -8.62 15.70 13.27
N TYR A 46 -9.71 15.76 12.54
CA TYR A 46 -10.68 14.67 12.46
C TYR A 46 -10.43 13.82 11.22
N PHE A 47 -10.10 12.54 11.41
CA PHE A 47 -9.81 11.58 10.36
C PHE A 47 -10.61 10.30 10.54
N TRP A 48 -10.83 9.59 9.45
CA TRP A 48 -11.50 8.30 9.46
C TRP A 48 -10.63 7.23 10.15
N SER A 49 -11.22 6.54 11.12
CA SER A 49 -10.60 5.41 11.80
C SER A 49 -11.28 4.12 11.37
N GLY A 50 -10.61 3.28 10.57
CA GLY A 50 -11.16 1.99 10.12
C GLY A 50 -11.50 1.05 11.27
N CYS A 51 -10.65 1.00 12.32
CA CYS A 51 -10.92 0.17 13.50
C CYS A 51 -12.17 0.60 14.29
N ALA A 52 -12.50 1.88 14.27
CA ALA A 52 -13.66 2.41 14.96
C ALA A 52 -14.88 2.61 14.06
N SER A 53 -14.71 2.41 12.74
CA SER A 53 -15.71 2.73 11.72
C SER A 53 -16.35 4.12 11.91
N ALA A 54 -15.53 5.10 12.32
CA ALA A 54 -15.97 6.45 12.65
C ALA A 54 -14.86 7.48 12.44
N VAL A 55 -15.27 8.74 12.27
CA VAL A 55 -14.34 9.88 12.27
C VAL A 55 -13.92 10.18 13.71
N LYS A 56 -12.60 10.23 13.95
CA LYS A 56 -12.00 10.48 15.26
C LYS A 56 -10.93 11.56 15.23
N TRP A 57 -10.73 12.20 16.37
CA TRP A 57 -9.64 13.15 16.58
C TRP A 57 -8.30 12.43 16.64
N GLY A 58 -7.33 12.87 15.84
CA GLY A 58 -6.01 12.26 15.77
C GLY A 58 -5.18 12.77 14.59
N LEU A 59 -4.35 11.92 14.07
CA LEU A 59 -3.50 12.14 12.89
C LEU A 59 -3.82 11.11 11.83
N GLU A 60 -3.46 11.44 10.60
CA GLU A 60 -3.45 10.49 9.49
C GLU A 60 -2.08 10.48 8.82
N LEU A 61 -1.60 9.30 8.50
CA LEU A 61 -0.38 9.08 7.74
C LEU A 61 -0.74 8.41 6.42
N MET A 62 -0.39 9.04 5.30
CA MET A 62 -0.42 8.40 4.00
C MET A 62 0.89 7.64 3.80
N GLY A 63 0.82 6.32 3.81
CA GLY A 63 1.95 5.43 3.59
C GLY A 63 2.12 5.05 2.14
N PHE A 64 3.38 4.78 1.80
CA PHE A 64 3.82 4.27 0.52
C PHE A 64 4.67 3.04 0.76
N ALA A 65 4.31 1.92 0.16
CA ALA A 65 5.05 0.67 0.26
C ALA A 65 5.22 0.05 -1.13
N LEU A 66 6.40 -0.45 -1.44
CA LEU A 66 6.58 -1.28 -2.63
C LEU A 66 6.08 -2.68 -2.29
N VAL A 67 5.06 -3.14 -3.01
CA VAL A 67 4.53 -4.50 -2.91
C VAL A 67 5.01 -5.32 -4.09
N ASP A 68 5.35 -6.58 -3.83
CA ASP A 68 5.85 -7.55 -4.80
C ASP A 68 4.94 -8.77 -4.78
N ALA A 69 4.25 -9.01 -5.89
CA ALA A 69 3.26 -10.09 -6.00
C ALA A 69 3.91 -11.48 -6.05
N ASP A 70 5.13 -11.61 -6.58
CA ASP A 70 5.85 -12.88 -6.62
C ASP A 70 6.34 -13.28 -5.21
N ALA A 71 6.87 -12.31 -4.46
CA ALA A 71 7.34 -12.54 -3.11
C ALA A 71 6.23 -12.52 -2.06
N GLY A 72 5.02 -12.05 -2.39
CA GLY A 72 3.92 -11.89 -1.45
C GLY A 72 4.20 -10.90 -0.32
N THR A 73 5.13 -9.96 -0.52
CA THR A 73 5.64 -9.06 0.52
C THR A 73 5.44 -7.59 0.19
N GLY A 74 5.61 -6.74 1.22
CA GLY A 74 5.62 -5.29 1.07
C GLY A 74 6.75 -4.66 1.87
N VAL A 75 7.46 -3.71 1.28
CA VAL A 75 8.54 -2.94 1.89
C VAL A 75 8.07 -1.50 2.06
N HIS A 76 8.08 -0.98 3.29
CA HIS A 76 7.78 0.44 3.52
C HIS A 76 8.79 1.32 2.78
N LEU A 77 8.31 2.35 2.09
CA LEU A 77 9.15 3.34 1.42
C LEU A 77 9.21 4.64 2.21
N VAL A 78 8.06 5.25 2.43
CA VAL A 78 7.91 6.51 3.15
C VAL A 78 6.46 6.67 3.62
N ALA A 79 6.27 7.38 4.73
CA ALA A 79 4.95 7.84 5.16
C ALA A 79 4.96 9.37 5.30
N LYS A 80 3.88 10.01 4.91
CA LYS A 80 3.70 11.46 5.02
C LYS A 80 2.43 11.76 5.80
N GLN A 81 2.56 12.66 6.77
CA GLN A 81 1.40 13.12 7.54
C GLN A 81 0.45 13.92 6.65
N THR A 82 -0.83 13.62 6.74
CA THR A 82 -1.90 14.37 6.08
C THR A 82 -2.19 15.63 6.88
N PHE A 83 -1.99 16.80 6.27
CA PHE A 83 -2.36 18.09 6.83
C PHE A 83 -3.61 18.61 6.13
N THR A 84 -4.68 18.79 6.86
CA THR A 84 -5.96 19.33 6.34
C THR A 84 -6.05 20.85 6.48
N ASP A 85 -5.14 21.46 7.24
CA ASP A 85 -5.10 22.91 7.40
C ASP A 85 -4.68 23.60 6.12
N LYS A 86 -5.46 24.60 5.74
CA LYS A 86 -5.35 25.50 4.58
C LYS A 86 -4.05 25.37 3.79
N ILE A 87 -4.14 24.72 2.64
CA ILE A 87 -3.03 24.56 1.73
C ILE A 87 -2.58 25.93 1.23
N ARG A 88 -1.49 26.41 1.78
CA ARG A 88 -0.80 27.62 1.32
C ARG A 88 0.26 27.22 0.29
N GLY A 89 0.08 27.65 -0.94
CA GLY A 89 1.09 27.47 -1.99
C GLY A 89 0.50 27.46 -3.40
N ALA A 90 1.36 27.70 -4.39
CA ALA A 90 0.97 27.62 -5.80
C ALA A 90 0.67 26.15 -6.15
N VAL A 91 -0.54 25.89 -6.63
CA VAL A 91 -0.93 24.57 -7.12
C VAL A 91 -0.40 24.41 -8.55
N PRO A 92 0.29 23.31 -8.88
CA PRO A 92 0.74 23.04 -10.24
C PRO A 92 -0.42 23.09 -11.24
N TYR A 93 -0.15 23.56 -12.45
CA TYR A 93 -1.17 23.77 -13.49
C TYR A 93 -2.06 22.55 -13.74
N TYR A 94 -1.47 21.36 -13.82
CA TYR A 94 -2.21 20.11 -14.05
C TYR A 94 -3.10 19.69 -12.86
N LEU A 95 -2.86 20.20 -11.66
CA LEU A 95 -3.74 20.03 -10.51
C LEU A 95 -4.83 21.12 -10.41
N LYS A 96 -4.68 22.25 -11.12
CA LYS A 96 -5.68 23.34 -11.13
C LYS A 96 -7.01 22.94 -11.75
N HIS A 97 -7.00 21.94 -12.63
CA HIS A 97 -8.20 21.42 -13.29
C HIS A 97 -8.86 20.25 -12.54
N MET A 98 -8.27 19.86 -11.41
CA MET A 98 -8.89 18.90 -10.51
C MET A 98 -9.75 19.69 -9.53
N ASP A 99 -11.04 19.39 -9.57
CA ASP A 99 -11.99 20.00 -8.66
C ASP A 99 -11.53 19.86 -7.22
N ASP A 100 -11.57 21.00 -6.52
CA ASP A 100 -11.42 21.10 -5.09
C ASP A 100 -10.06 20.68 -4.51
N HIS A 101 -9.09 21.57 -4.61
CA HIS A 101 -7.74 21.43 -4.01
C HIS A 101 -7.73 21.21 -2.51
N ASN A 102 -8.87 21.44 -1.84
CA ASN A 102 -9.05 21.27 -0.40
C ASN A 102 -9.63 19.89 -0.05
N THR A 103 -9.90 19.03 -1.05
CA THR A 103 -10.36 17.67 -0.77
C THR A 103 -9.21 16.78 -0.29
N ILE A 104 -9.56 15.74 0.44
CA ILE A 104 -8.60 14.72 0.87
C ILE A 104 -7.88 14.07 -0.33
N ILE A 105 -8.58 13.86 -1.45
CA ILE A 105 -7.99 13.35 -2.69
C ILE A 105 -6.94 14.33 -3.25
N GLY A 106 -7.23 15.63 -3.24
CA GLY A 106 -6.27 16.64 -3.67
C GLY A 106 -5.01 16.67 -2.78
N ILE A 107 -5.16 16.46 -1.48
CA ILE A 107 -4.03 16.34 -0.54
C ILE A 107 -3.17 15.12 -0.89
N TYR A 108 -3.79 13.96 -1.11
CA TYR A 108 -3.07 12.74 -1.47
C TYR A 108 -2.33 12.88 -2.80
N LEU A 109 -2.95 13.47 -3.82
CA LEU A 109 -2.30 13.71 -5.10
C LEU A 109 -1.09 14.66 -4.98
N ARG A 110 -1.16 15.70 -4.13
CA ARG A 110 -0.01 16.56 -3.86
C ARG A 110 1.11 15.80 -3.14
N THR A 111 0.76 14.93 -2.22
CA THR A 111 1.75 14.07 -1.55
C THR A 111 2.44 13.16 -2.56
N ILE A 112 1.67 12.50 -3.44
CA ILE A 112 2.22 11.68 -4.54
C ILE A 112 3.11 12.53 -5.45
N HIS A 113 2.66 13.73 -5.84
CA HIS A 113 3.44 14.65 -6.66
C HIS A 113 4.79 14.99 -6.02
N SER A 114 4.82 15.25 -4.71
CA SER A 114 6.07 15.59 -4.02
C SER A 114 7.09 14.45 -3.95
N LEU A 115 6.66 13.22 -4.23
CA LEU A 115 7.47 12.00 -4.16
C LEU A 115 7.63 11.32 -5.53
N LYS A 116 6.98 11.85 -6.59
CA LYS A 116 6.80 11.16 -7.86
C LYS A 116 8.09 10.69 -8.51
N ASP A 117 9.13 11.53 -8.49
CA ASP A 117 10.37 11.24 -9.19
C ASP A 117 11.13 10.04 -8.57
N ASP A 118 11.04 9.88 -7.25
CA ASP A 118 11.62 8.73 -6.56
C ASP A 118 10.72 7.50 -6.67
N LEU A 119 9.41 7.67 -6.59
CA LEU A 119 8.48 6.56 -6.72
C LEU A 119 8.47 5.95 -8.13
N LEU A 120 8.55 6.80 -9.18
CA LEU A 120 8.59 6.33 -10.58
C LEU A 120 9.85 5.53 -10.92
N LYS A 121 10.96 5.72 -10.19
CA LYS A 121 12.16 4.87 -10.33
C LYS A 121 11.90 3.42 -9.89
N LEU A 122 10.92 3.22 -8.99
CA LEU A 122 10.59 1.91 -8.41
C LEU A 122 9.45 1.22 -9.15
N SER A 123 8.38 1.95 -9.45
CA SER A 123 7.24 1.47 -10.23
C SER A 123 6.40 2.63 -10.73
N ASN A 124 5.87 2.50 -11.94
CA ASN A 124 4.87 3.42 -12.49
C ASN A 124 3.42 2.98 -12.18
N CYS A 125 3.23 1.99 -11.31
CA CYS A 125 1.93 1.48 -10.91
C CYS A 125 1.63 1.79 -9.46
N LEU A 126 0.51 2.49 -9.20
CA LEU A 126 -0.07 2.64 -7.87
C LEU A 126 -1.15 1.59 -7.65
N VAL A 127 -1.13 0.93 -6.51
CA VAL A 127 -2.23 0.05 -6.08
C VAL A 127 -2.87 0.60 -4.81
N ALA A 128 -4.20 0.75 -4.83
CA ALA A 128 -4.95 1.38 -3.77
C ALA A 128 -6.30 0.69 -3.53
N ASP A 129 -6.91 0.95 -2.38
CA ASP A 129 -8.23 0.42 -2.06
C ASP A 129 -9.36 1.09 -2.89
N ALA A 130 -10.60 0.62 -2.72
CA ALA A 130 -11.75 1.12 -3.45
C ALA A 130 -12.06 2.61 -3.20
N PHE A 131 -11.59 3.21 -2.11
CA PHE A 131 -11.75 4.63 -1.82
C PHE A 131 -11.12 5.50 -2.92
N PHE A 132 -10.02 5.02 -3.51
CA PHE A 132 -9.27 5.70 -4.57
C PHE A 132 -9.83 5.47 -5.99
N SER A 133 -10.88 4.64 -6.15
CA SER A 133 -11.57 4.41 -7.43
C SER A 133 -12.47 5.59 -7.82
N LYS A 134 -11.91 6.80 -7.79
CA LYS A 134 -12.57 8.06 -8.14
C LYS A 134 -11.93 8.66 -9.39
N GLU A 135 -12.74 9.21 -10.26
CA GLU A 135 -12.26 9.84 -11.51
C GLU A 135 -11.19 10.90 -11.24
N THR A 136 -11.40 11.74 -10.23
CA THR A 136 -10.45 12.78 -9.82
C THR A 136 -9.09 12.21 -9.43
N PHE A 137 -9.06 11.15 -8.60
CA PHE A 137 -7.82 10.50 -8.18
C PHE A 137 -7.12 9.84 -9.37
N VAL A 138 -7.85 9.03 -10.13
CA VAL A 138 -7.28 8.27 -11.25
C VAL A 138 -6.75 9.21 -12.35
N THR A 139 -7.45 10.32 -12.63
CA THR A 139 -6.99 11.33 -13.58
C THR A 139 -5.72 12.03 -13.09
N GLY A 140 -5.66 12.35 -11.78
CA GLY A 140 -4.49 12.95 -11.17
C GLY A 140 -3.28 12.05 -11.18
N ALA A 141 -3.44 10.80 -10.77
CA ALA A 141 -2.37 9.82 -10.78
C ALA A 141 -1.81 9.61 -12.20
N LYS A 142 -2.70 9.50 -13.20
CA LYS A 142 -2.29 9.42 -14.62
C LYS A 142 -1.52 10.65 -15.07
N ALA A 143 -1.94 11.86 -14.69
CA ALA A 143 -1.23 13.10 -15.00
C ALA A 143 0.16 13.17 -14.35
N LEU A 144 0.37 12.45 -13.25
CA LEU A 144 1.66 12.30 -12.57
C LEU A 144 2.54 11.18 -13.15
N GLY A 145 2.06 10.44 -14.16
CA GLY A 145 2.80 9.36 -14.81
C GLY A 145 2.51 7.96 -14.26
N PHE A 146 1.57 7.83 -13.33
CA PHE A 146 1.23 6.54 -12.72
C PHE A 146 0.02 5.88 -13.38
N ASN A 147 0.10 4.58 -13.57
CA ASN A 147 -1.06 3.72 -13.73
C ASN A 147 -1.68 3.41 -12.35
N VAL A 148 -2.96 3.09 -12.34
CA VAL A 148 -3.69 2.79 -11.10
C VAL A 148 -4.34 1.42 -11.19
N ILE A 149 -4.07 0.57 -10.19
CA ILE A 149 -4.80 -0.65 -9.92
C ILE A 149 -5.66 -0.42 -8.67
N SER A 150 -6.95 -0.69 -8.77
CA SER A 150 -7.85 -0.60 -7.62
C SER A 150 -9.09 -1.47 -7.83
N ARG A 151 -10.01 -1.46 -6.86
CA ARG A 151 -11.28 -2.16 -6.92
C ARG A 151 -12.40 -1.18 -7.24
N LEU A 152 -13.25 -1.53 -8.21
CA LEU A 152 -14.52 -0.84 -8.45
C LEU A 152 -15.58 -1.32 -7.45
N ARG A 153 -16.63 -0.52 -7.30
CA ARG A 153 -17.80 -0.90 -6.53
C ARG A 153 -18.58 -2.00 -7.24
N ASP A 154 -19.35 -2.77 -6.49
CA ASP A 154 -20.11 -3.89 -7.02
C ASP A 154 -21.27 -3.45 -7.95
N ASP A 155 -21.72 -2.19 -7.84
CA ASP A 155 -22.73 -1.53 -8.68
C ASP A 155 -22.14 -0.73 -9.86
N VAL A 156 -20.88 -0.99 -10.23
CA VAL A 156 -20.20 -0.26 -11.29
C VAL A 156 -20.90 -0.39 -12.64
N ARG A 157 -21.00 0.72 -13.35
CA ARG A 157 -21.49 0.77 -14.74
C ARG A 157 -20.33 0.72 -15.72
N LEU A 158 -20.30 -0.37 -16.50
CA LEU A 158 -19.31 -0.60 -17.54
C LEU A 158 -20.01 -0.62 -18.92
N LYS A 159 -19.29 -0.27 -19.98
CA LYS A 159 -19.78 -0.33 -21.36
C LYS A 159 -18.77 -1.03 -22.26
N TYR A 160 -19.27 -1.89 -23.12
CA TYR A 160 -18.47 -2.46 -24.20
C TYR A 160 -18.02 -1.39 -25.17
N LEU A 161 -16.76 -1.43 -25.57
CA LEU A 161 -16.19 -0.58 -26.59
C LEU A 161 -16.71 -1.00 -27.97
N TYR A 162 -16.96 -0.02 -28.84
CA TYR A 162 -17.31 -0.30 -30.22
C TYR A 162 -16.04 -0.53 -31.04
N THR A 163 -15.88 -1.73 -31.56
CA THR A 163 -14.73 -2.15 -32.39
C THR A 163 -15.08 -2.30 -33.87
N GLY A 164 -16.35 -2.06 -34.23
CA GLY A 164 -16.82 -2.19 -35.62
C GLY A 164 -16.36 -1.06 -36.55
N PRO A 165 -16.63 -1.18 -37.87
CA PRO A 165 -16.23 -0.18 -38.87
C PRO A 165 -16.91 1.16 -38.62
N LYS A 166 -16.23 2.24 -39.03
CA LYS A 166 -16.81 3.58 -39.01
C LYS A 166 -18.01 3.60 -39.97
N THR A 167 -19.18 4.00 -39.47
CA THR A 167 -20.44 3.93 -40.24
C THR A 167 -20.52 4.92 -41.39
N GLY A 168 -19.59 5.87 -41.56
CA GLY A 168 -19.61 6.91 -42.59
C GLY A 168 -20.78 7.90 -42.50
N LYS A 169 -21.74 7.67 -41.61
CA LYS A 169 -22.91 8.52 -41.42
C LYS A 169 -22.55 9.82 -40.69
N ARG A 170 -23.26 10.91 -41.04
CA ARG A 170 -23.12 12.22 -40.39
C ARG A 170 -23.49 12.08 -38.90
N GLY A 171 -22.64 12.56 -38.00
CA GLY A 171 -22.89 12.52 -36.56
C GLY A 171 -21.66 12.06 -35.77
N ARG A 172 -21.80 12.00 -34.41
CA ARG A 172 -20.73 11.54 -33.52
C ARG A 172 -20.46 10.05 -33.74
N PRO A 173 -19.20 9.62 -33.96
CA PRO A 173 -18.85 8.19 -34.08
C PRO A 173 -19.35 7.37 -32.90
N LYS A 174 -19.87 6.18 -33.17
CA LYS A 174 -20.28 5.23 -32.13
C LYS A 174 -19.05 4.82 -31.31
N LYS A 175 -19.12 5.03 -30.01
CA LYS A 175 -18.02 4.68 -29.07
C LYS A 175 -18.27 3.39 -28.29
N PHE A 176 -19.53 3.03 -28.11
CA PHE A 176 -19.94 1.91 -27.25
C PHE A 176 -20.96 1.03 -27.97
N THR A 177 -20.89 -0.29 -27.69
CA THR A 177 -21.87 -1.25 -28.22
C THR A 177 -23.07 -1.38 -27.30
N GLY A 178 -22.85 -1.30 -25.96
CA GLY A 178 -23.90 -1.44 -24.96
C GLY A 178 -23.34 -1.49 -23.54
N PRO A 179 -24.20 -1.61 -22.52
CA PRO A 179 -23.77 -1.86 -21.15
C PRO A 179 -23.22 -3.27 -20.99
N VAL A 180 -22.26 -3.43 -20.07
CA VAL A 180 -21.79 -4.75 -19.62
C VAL A 180 -22.75 -5.24 -18.53
N ASP A 181 -23.41 -6.38 -18.76
CA ASP A 181 -24.13 -7.08 -17.71
C ASP A 181 -23.14 -7.97 -16.94
N LEU A 182 -22.89 -7.61 -15.69
CA LEU A 182 -21.97 -8.38 -14.84
C LEU A 182 -22.50 -9.79 -14.54
N LYS A 183 -23.83 -10.04 -14.66
CA LYS A 183 -24.41 -11.37 -14.44
C LYS A 183 -24.30 -12.28 -15.67
N SER A 184 -24.17 -11.68 -16.85
CA SER A 184 -24.09 -12.41 -18.12
C SER A 184 -23.02 -11.76 -19.01
N LEU A 185 -21.77 -12.14 -18.77
CA LEU A 185 -20.62 -11.59 -19.52
C LEU A 185 -20.57 -12.14 -20.94
N ASP A 186 -20.31 -11.28 -21.90
CA ASP A 186 -20.09 -11.68 -23.29
C ASP A 186 -18.75 -12.41 -23.43
N LYS A 187 -18.83 -13.72 -23.64
CA LYS A 187 -17.66 -14.60 -23.77
C LYS A 187 -16.79 -14.31 -24.99
N SER A 188 -17.31 -13.57 -25.99
CA SER A 188 -16.50 -13.15 -27.14
C SER A 188 -15.58 -11.98 -26.84
N VAL A 189 -15.87 -11.23 -25.77
CA VAL A 189 -15.11 -10.05 -25.32
C VAL A 189 -14.26 -10.34 -24.08
N PHE A 190 -14.79 -11.16 -23.16
CA PHE A 190 -14.10 -11.49 -21.92
C PHE A 190 -13.28 -12.77 -22.04
N GLU A 191 -11.97 -12.63 -21.83
CA GLU A 191 -11.08 -13.76 -21.59
C GLU A 191 -11.31 -14.34 -20.20
N THR A 192 -11.26 -15.67 -20.07
CA THR A 192 -11.52 -16.36 -18.80
C THR A 192 -10.32 -17.21 -18.39
N ILE A 193 -9.90 -17.08 -17.12
CA ILE A 193 -8.86 -17.89 -16.49
C ILE A 193 -9.47 -18.51 -15.23
N THR A 194 -9.42 -19.82 -15.12
CA THR A 194 -9.90 -20.54 -13.93
C THR A 194 -8.73 -20.97 -13.08
N LEU A 195 -8.79 -20.60 -11.81
CA LEU A 195 -7.83 -20.96 -10.77
C LEU A 195 -8.58 -21.73 -9.67
N GLU A 196 -7.83 -22.31 -8.75
CA GLU A 196 -8.44 -22.95 -7.58
C GLU A 196 -9.21 -21.91 -6.74
N GLY A 197 -10.52 -22.13 -6.59
CA GLY A 197 -11.42 -21.28 -5.80
C GLY A 197 -11.78 -19.91 -6.40
N VAL A 198 -11.26 -19.54 -7.59
CA VAL A 198 -11.60 -18.28 -8.25
C VAL A 198 -11.56 -18.37 -9.77
N THR A 199 -12.57 -17.79 -10.43
CA THR A 199 -12.56 -17.60 -11.89
C THR A 199 -12.41 -16.12 -12.20
N LEU A 200 -11.44 -15.78 -13.05
CA LEU A 200 -11.15 -14.43 -13.49
C LEU A 200 -11.70 -14.22 -14.90
N HIS A 201 -12.48 -13.16 -15.10
CA HIS A 201 -12.92 -12.71 -16.41
C HIS A 201 -12.32 -11.33 -16.68
N SER A 202 -11.66 -11.13 -17.82
CA SER A 202 -10.97 -9.89 -18.11
C SER A 202 -11.27 -9.35 -19.49
N ALA A 203 -11.45 -8.03 -19.58
CA ALA A 203 -11.66 -7.31 -20.83
C ALA A 203 -11.25 -5.85 -20.69
N VAL A 204 -11.01 -5.20 -21.82
CA VAL A 204 -10.87 -3.74 -21.88
C VAL A 204 -12.27 -3.16 -22.11
N VAL A 205 -12.74 -2.32 -21.19
CA VAL A 205 -14.08 -1.73 -21.20
C VAL A 205 -14.04 -0.27 -20.79
N TRP A 206 -15.10 0.46 -21.07
CA TRP A 206 -15.28 1.82 -20.59
C TRP A 206 -15.90 1.82 -19.18
N ALA A 207 -15.18 2.34 -18.20
CA ALA A 207 -15.70 2.57 -16.87
C ALA A 207 -16.39 3.95 -16.80
N VAL A 208 -17.71 3.96 -16.61
CA VAL A 208 -18.50 5.21 -16.62
C VAL A 208 -18.10 6.14 -15.49
N SER A 209 -17.89 5.59 -14.29
CA SER A 209 -17.48 6.33 -13.09
C SER A 209 -16.08 6.95 -13.22
N LEU A 210 -15.20 6.33 -14.00
CA LEU A 210 -13.82 6.79 -14.20
C LEU A 210 -13.65 7.60 -15.49
N LYS A 211 -14.68 7.67 -16.35
CA LYS A 211 -14.71 8.35 -17.66
C LYS A 211 -13.54 7.94 -18.57
N ARG A 212 -13.15 6.66 -18.53
CA ARG A 212 -12.00 6.13 -19.31
C ARG A 212 -12.11 4.66 -19.61
N GLU A 213 -11.28 4.24 -20.56
CA GLU A 213 -11.00 2.82 -20.80
C GLU A 213 -10.11 2.26 -19.69
N VAL A 214 -10.43 1.06 -19.25
CA VAL A 214 -9.68 0.32 -18.25
C VAL A 214 -9.68 -1.17 -18.61
N LYS A 215 -8.62 -1.89 -18.26
CA LYS A 215 -8.64 -3.35 -18.18
C LYS A 215 -9.33 -3.72 -16.89
N VAL A 216 -10.48 -4.38 -16.98
CA VAL A 216 -11.16 -4.92 -15.78
C VAL A 216 -10.81 -6.39 -15.61
N VAL A 217 -10.76 -6.82 -14.36
CA VAL A 217 -10.66 -8.21 -13.94
C VAL A 217 -11.79 -8.46 -12.95
N ILE A 218 -12.76 -9.25 -13.37
CA ILE A 218 -13.89 -9.68 -12.56
C ILE A 218 -13.51 -11.02 -11.94
N ALA A 219 -13.37 -11.08 -10.63
CA ALA A 219 -13.04 -12.28 -9.89
C ALA A 219 -14.29 -12.85 -9.22
N ASP A 220 -14.68 -14.02 -9.66
CA ASP A 220 -15.78 -14.81 -9.10
C ASP A 220 -15.19 -15.85 -8.15
N TYR A 221 -15.40 -15.63 -6.86
CA TYR A 221 -14.96 -16.55 -5.80
C TYR A 221 -16.07 -17.54 -5.50
N ILE A 222 -15.69 -18.80 -5.38
CA ILE A 222 -16.56 -19.88 -4.96
C ILE A 222 -16.03 -20.40 -3.62
N ASP A 223 -16.83 -20.25 -2.57
CA ASP A 223 -16.56 -20.89 -1.29
C ASP A 223 -17.14 -22.31 -1.32
N PRO A 224 -16.32 -23.36 -1.38
CA PRO A 224 -16.81 -24.73 -1.52
C PRO A 224 -17.57 -25.22 -0.27
N GLU A 225 -17.23 -24.70 0.93
CA GLU A 225 -17.86 -25.12 2.18
C GLU A 225 -19.22 -24.44 2.37
N LYS A 226 -19.30 -23.13 2.12
CA LYS A 226 -20.52 -22.33 2.30
C LYS A 226 -21.43 -22.31 1.09
N LYS A 227 -20.97 -22.83 -0.07
CA LYS A 227 -21.65 -22.73 -1.38
C LYS A 227 -22.07 -21.28 -1.73
N THR A 228 -21.33 -20.30 -1.20
CA THR A 228 -21.55 -18.89 -1.48
C THR A 228 -20.65 -18.42 -2.61
N GLN A 229 -21.22 -17.59 -3.47
CA GLN A 229 -20.46 -16.92 -4.53
C GLN A 229 -20.30 -15.46 -4.18
N SER A 230 -19.08 -14.94 -4.34
CA SER A 230 -18.82 -13.52 -4.20
C SER A 230 -18.03 -13.00 -5.41
N ARG A 231 -18.40 -11.80 -5.86
CA ARG A 231 -17.78 -11.16 -7.02
C ARG A 231 -17.04 -9.91 -6.59
N LYS A 232 -15.84 -9.71 -7.15
CA LYS A 232 -15.09 -8.46 -6.99
C LYS A 232 -14.63 -7.99 -8.37
N VAL A 233 -14.68 -6.68 -8.60
CA VAL A 233 -14.29 -6.07 -9.87
C VAL A 233 -13.05 -5.22 -9.65
N PHE A 234 -11.91 -5.67 -10.17
CA PHE A 234 -10.66 -4.94 -10.18
C PHE A 234 -10.46 -4.23 -11.50
N PHE A 235 -9.63 -3.21 -11.52
CA PHE A 235 -9.26 -2.55 -12.76
C PHE A 235 -7.82 -2.08 -12.75
N SER A 236 -7.26 -1.95 -13.94
CA SER A 236 -6.02 -1.23 -14.21
C SER A 236 -6.27 -0.15 -15.25
N THR A 237 -5.64 1.02 -15.08
CA THR A 237 -5.60 2.04 -16.14
C THR A 237 -4.57 1.73 -17.21
N ASP A 238 -3.70 0.78 -16.99
CA ASP A 238 -2.90 0.14 -18.03
C ASP A 238 -3.73 -0.96 -18.68
N THR A 239 -4.24 -0.68 -19.87
CA THR A 239 -5.12 -1.61 -20.61
C THR A 239 -4.36 -2.81 -21.19
N GLY A 240 -3.03 -2.74 -21.29
CA GLY A 240 -2.17 -3.82 -21.76
C GLY A 240 -1.72 -4.78 -20.64
N MET A 241 -2.00 -4.46 -19.39
CA MET A 241 -1.57 -5.29 -18.26
C MET A 241 -2.28 -6.64 -18.24
N ASN A 242 -1.56 -7.71 -17.89
CA ASN A 242 -2.12 -9.05 -17.78
C ASN A 242 -3.13 -9.15 -16.62
N ALA A 243 -4.20 -9.93 -16.81
CA ALA A 243 -5.25 -10.11 -15.81
C ALA A 243 -4.73 -10.69 -14.49
N MET A 244 -3.82 -11.67 -14.56
CA MET A 244 -3.21 -12.27 -13.39
C MET A 244 -2.38 -11.25 -12.61
N ASP A 245 -1.60 -10.41 -13.31
CA ASP A 245 -0.79 -9.38 -12.67
C ASP A 245 -1.68 -8.36 -11.94
N ILE A 246 -2.77 -7.91 -12.56
CA ILE A 246 -3.74 -7.01 -11.91
C ILE A 246 -4.31 -7.64 -10.64
N PHE A 247 -4.73 -8.89 -10.73
CA PHE A 247 -5.35 -9.62 -9.64
C PHE A 247 -4.39 -9.82 -8.46
N GLU A 248 -3.20 -10.30 -8.73
CA GLU A 248 -2.21 -10.63 -7.69
C GLU A 248 -1.58 -9.38 -7.07
N VAL A 249 -1.26 -8.37 -7.88
CA VAL A 249 -0.78 -7.07 -7.37
C VAL A 249 -1.83 -6.43 -6.46
N TYR A 250 -3.13 -6.48 -6.85
CA TYR A 250 -4.16 -5.96 -5.97
C TYR A 250 -4.26 -6.75 -4.66
N ARG A 251 -4.15 -8.06 -4.68
CA ARG A 251 -4.14 -8.89 -3.46
C ARG A 251 -2.96 -8.56 -2.57
N THR A 252 -1.78 -8.35 -3.14
CA THR A 252 -0.57 -8.01 -2.40
C THR A 252 -0.62 -6.61 -1.78
N ARG A 253 -1.50 -5.71 -2.27
CA ARG A 253 -1.75 -4.41 -1.64
C ARG A 253 -1.92 -4.50 -0.12
N PHE A 254 -2.53 -5.57 0.35
CA PHE A 254 -2.82 -5.75 1.77
C PHE A 254 -1.56 -5.77 2.66
N GLN A 255 -0.39 -5.96 2.10
CA GLN A 255 0.88 -5.91 2.82
C GLN A 255 1.13 -4.56 3.51
N ILE A 256 0.62 -3.44 2.98
CA ILE A 256 0.76 -2.12 3.64
C ILE A 256 -0.02 -2.06 4.96
N GLU A 257 -1.16 -2.76 5.06
CA GLU A 257 -1.95 -2.84 6.28
C GLU A 257 -1.20 -3.64 7.36
N PHE A 258 -0.47 -4.69 6.98
CA PHE A 258 0.41 -5.43 7.89
C PHE A 258 1.58 -4.57 8.38
N LEU A 259 2.18 -3.74 7.52
CA LEU A 259 3.22 -2.79 7.95
C LEU A 259 2.69 -1.84 9.03
N TYR A 260 1.48 -1.31 8.85
CA TYR A 260 0.86 -0.46 9.86
C TYR A 260 0.50 -1.20 11.14
N ARG A 261 -0.07 -2.39 11.04
CA ARG A 261 -0.40 -3.24 12.19
C ARG A 261 0.84 -3.52 13.02
N ASP A 262 1.88 -4.03 12.38
CA ASP A 262 3.11 -4.43 13.05
C ASP A 262 3.85 -3.22 13.64
N SER A 263 3.85 -2.07 12.93
CA SER A 263 4.50 -0.86 13.46
C SER A 263 3.73 -0.24 14.64
N LYS A 264 2.42 -0.29 14.65
CA LYS A 264 1.61 0.13 15.81
C LYS A 264 1.83 -0.77 17.02
N GLN A 265 1.99 -2.06 16.78
CA GLN A 265 2.10 -3.06 17.84
C GLN A 265 3.52 -3.22 18.35
N PHE A 266 4.54 -3.21 17.51
CA PHE A 266 5.89 -3.64 17.90
C PHE A 266 6.95 -2.53 17.87
N THR A 267 6.83 -1.52 16.99
CA THR A 267 7.88 -0.50 16.80
C THR A 267 7.49 0.91 17.22
N GLY A 268 6.32 1.08 17.84
CA GLY A 268 5.94 2.31 18.51
C GLY A 268 5.42 3.43 17.61
N LEU A 269 4.78 3.11 16.47
CA LEU A 269 4.21 4.11 15.56
C LEU A 269 3.25 5.10 16.26
N CYS A 270 2.55 4.65 17.30
CA CYS A 270 1.62 5.48 18.07
C CYS A 270 2.26 6.22 19.27
N ASN A 271 3.54 5.98 19.57
CA ASN A 271 4.16 6.41 20.83
C ASN A 271 4.84 7.80 20.75
N CYS A 272 4.92 8.40 19.56
CA CYS A 272 5.56 9.71 19.38
C CYS A 272 4.81 10.79 20.17
N GLN A 273 5.49 11.46 21.12
CA GLN A 273 4.95 12.55 21.95
C GLN A 273 5.41 13.94 21.47
N SER A 274 6.18 14.01 20.39
CA SER A 274 6.70 15.28 19.87
C SER A 274 5.59 16.22 19.43
N ARG A 275 5.86 17.52 19.55
CA ARG A 275 5.08 18.62 18.97
C ARG A 275 5.81 19.33 17.83
N ASP A 276 6.94 18.78 17.39
CA ASP A 276 7.69 19.24 16.22
C ASP A 276 7.35 18.34 15.03
N ALA A 277 6.89 18.93 13.93
CA ALA A 277 6.43 18.18 12.76
C ALA A 277 7.55 17.36 12.11
N LYS A 278 8.80 17.84 12.12
CA LYS A 278 9.95 17.12 11.56
C LYS A 278 10.34 15.93 12.44
N ALA A 279 10.30 16.10 13.76
CA ALA A 279 10.56 15.01 14.69
C ALA A 279 9.46 13.93 14.61
N MET A 280 8.23 14.34 14.36
CA MET A 280 7.12 13.40 14.13
C MET A 280 7.28 12.64 12.81
N ASP A 281 7.59 13.32 11.71
CA ASP A 281 7.88 12.69 10.40
C ASP A 281 9.01 11.67 10.53
N PHE A 282 10.08 12.03 11.25
CA PHE A 282 11.18 11.11 11.53
C PHE A 282 10.74 9.88 12.35
N ALA A 283 10.00 10.10 13.45
CA ALA A 283 9.56 9.01 14.33
C ALA A 283 8.63 8.02 13.62
N PHE A 284 7.70 8.52 12.79
CA PHE A 284 6.78 7.68 12.04
C PHE A 284 7.51 6.82 11.00
N ASN A 285 8.36 7.44 10.20
CA ASN A 285 9.13 6.72 9.20
C ASN A 285 10.15 5.76 9.82
N MET A 286 10.80 6.13 10.93
CA MET A 286 11.69 5.23 11.66
C MET A 286 10.93 4.00 12.14
N SER A 287 9.76 4.18 12.75
CA SER A 287 8.92 3.07 13.24
C SER A 287 8.55 2.10 12.10
N LEU A 288 8.13 2.61 10.95
CA LEU A 288 7.78 1.80 9.78
C LEU A 288 9.01 1.15 9.13
N SER A 289 10.12 1.86 9.02
CA SER A 289 11.38 1.33 8.45
C SER A 289 11.99 0.24 9.33
N THR A 290 11.78 0.30 10.64
CA THR A 290 12.22 -0.76 11.57
C THR A 290 11.60 -2.11 11.23
N ILE A 291 10.38 -2.15 10.67
CA ILE A 291 9.77 -3.40 10.18
C ILE A 291 10.58 -4.00 9.03
N ASN A 292 11.03 -3.16 8.08
CA ASN A 292 11.86 -3.62 6.96
C ASN A 292 13.19 -4.19 7.47
N VAL A 293 13.85 -3.47 8.39
CA VAL A 293 15.11 -3.89 9.00
C VAL A 293 14.94 -5.21 9.77
N ALA A 294 13.86 -5.36 10.54
CA ALA A 294 13.58 -6.59 11.27
C ALA A 294 13.38 -7.79 10.33
N ARG A 295 12.66 -7.59 9.24
CA ARG A 295 12.47 -8.65 8.21
C ARG A 295 13.78 -9.01 7.51
N GLN A 296 14.61 -8.01 7.20
CA GLN A 296 15.94 -8.26 6.61
C GLN A 296 16.85 -9.01 7.59
N PHE A 297 16.83 -8.63 8.87
CA PHE A 297 17.56 -9.34 9.91
C PHE A 297 17.21 -10.83 9.97
N GLY A 298 15.90 -11.17 9.93
CA GLY A 298 15.48 -12.59 9.88
C GLY A 298 16.07 -13.32 8.67
N LYS A 299 16.00 -12.71 7.48
CA LYS A 299 16.57 -13.29 6.25
C LYS A 299 18.08 -13.51 6.33
N ASP A 300 18.83 -12.54 6.86
CA ASP A 300 20.29 -12.61 6.99
C ASP A 300 20.72 -13.76 7.92
N TYR A 301 19.86 -14.13 8.86
CA TYR A 301 20.08 -15.30 9.72
C TYR A 301 19.49 -16.60 9.17
N GLY A 302 18.88 -16.57 7.96
CA GLY A 302 18.22 -17.73 7.38
C GLY A 302 16.98 -18.21 8.14
N MET A 303 16.35 -17.31 8.91
CA MET A 303 15.21 -17.63 9.78
C MET A 303 13.98 -16.86 9.34
N ASP A 304 12.83 -17.52 9.28
CA ASP A 304 11.52 -16.87 9.08
C ASP A 304 11.00 -16.27 10.38
N LEU A 305 11.64 -15.19 10.84
CA LEU A 305 11.30 -14.52 12.08
C LEU A 305 10.20 -13.49 11.86
N SER A 306 9.16 -13.53 12.66
CA SER A 306 8.21 -12.42 12.74
C SER A 306 8.87 -11.19 13.40
N VAL A 307 8.27 -10.01 13.23
CA VAL A 307 8.75 -8.78 13.89
C VAL A 307 8.73 -8.90 15.41
N SER A 308 7.75 -9.65 15.97
CA SER A 308 7.71 -9.94 17.41
C SER A 308 8.86 -10.82 17.85
N ASP A 309 9.25 -11.82 17.05
CA ASP A 309 10.37 -12.70 17.35
C ASP A 309 11.70 -11.94 17.33
N VAL A 310 11.92 -11.09 16.31
CA VAL A 310 13.12 -10.23 16.27
C VAL A 310 13.18 -9.30 17.48
N LYS A 311 12.05 -8.70 17.87
CA LYS A 311 11.99 -7.86 19.07
C LYS A 311 12.34 -8.64 20.34
N LEU A 312 11.82 -9.86 20.49
CA LEU A 312 12.11 -10.73 21.63
C LEU A 312 13.58 -11.17 21.62
N LEU A 313 14.11 -11.58 20.47
CA LEU A 313 15.52 -11.95 20.31
C LEU A 313 16.46 -10.82 20.75
N LEU A 314 16.21 -9.59 20.29
CA LEU A 314 17.00 -8.43 20.66
C LEU A 314 16.85 -8.09 22.15
N HIS A 315 15.66 -8.28 22.73
CA HIS A 315 15.44 -8.13 24.16
C HIS A 315 16.25 -9.17 24.96
N ASN A 316 16.16 -10.44 24.58
CA ASN A 316 16.93 -11.52 25.23
C ASN A 316 18.43 -11.24 25.13
N ALA A 317 18.93 -10.83 23.96
CA ALA A 317 20.34 -10.47 23.77
C ALA A 317 20.79 -9.36 24.72
N ALA A 318 20.01 -8.29 24.83
CA ALA A 318 20.31 -7.19 25.75
C ALA A 318 20.27 -7.60 27.21
N MET A 319 19.34 -8.47 27.61
CA MET A 319 19.24 -8.99 28.98
C MET A 319 20.44 -9.88 29.33
N VAL A 320 20.79 -10.79 28.42
CA VAL A 320 21.95 -11.69 28.63
C VAL A 320 23.24 -10.88 28.68
N GLU A 321 23.42 -9.90 27.77
CA GLU A 321 24.61 -9.02 27.83
C GLU A 321 24.71 -8.26 29.15
N ARG A 322 23.60 -7.73 29.65
CA ARG A 322 23.55 -7.03 30.95
C ARG A 322 23.94 -7.94 32.12
N ILE A 323 23.43 -9.18 32.12
CA ILE A 323 23.75 -10.17 33.16
C ILE A 323 25.25 -10.45 33.15
N PHE A 324 25.84 -10.77 31.98
CA PHE A 324 27.26 -11.08 31.90
C PHE A 324 28.14 -9.88 32.29
N SER A 325 27.76 -8.68 31.86
CA SER A 325 28.49 -7.45 32.24
C SER A 325 28.47 -7.23 33.76
N THR A 326 27.38 -7.56 34.44
CA THR A 326 27.26 -7.44 35.90
C THR A 326 28.22 -8.36 36.62
N PHE A 327 28.52 -9.55 36.08
CA PHE A 327 29.48 -10.50 36.63
C PHE A 327 30.92 -10.32 36.12
N GLY A 328 31.23 -9.22 35.44
CA GLY A 328 32.56 -8.90 34.90
C GLY A 328 33.02 -9.84 33.78
N LYS A 329 32.10 -10.57 33.13
CA LYS A 329 32.39 -11.48 32.02
C LYS A 329 32.10 -10.81 30.69
N SER A 330 32.98 -11.03 29.69
CA SER A 330 32.77 -10.51 28.33
C SER A 330 31.77 -11.40 27.56
N PRO A 331 30.64 -10.86 27.08
CA PRO A 331 29.67 -11.60 26.28
C PRO A 331 30.23 -12.16 24.96
N ASN A 332 31.27 -11.51 24.41
CA ASN A 332 31.87 -11.89 23.13
C ASN A 332 32.54 -13.29 23.14
N LEU A 333 33.02 -13.74 24.28
CA LEU A 333 33.64 -15.06 24.44
C LEU A 333 32.62 -16.21 24.44
N MET A 334 31.35 -15.92 24.65
CA MET A 334 30.28 -16.90 24.80
C MET A 334 29.32 -17.02 23.62
N LYS A 335 29.46 -16.17 22.58
CA LYS A 335 28.52 -16.13 21.41
C LYS A 335 28.40 -17.46 20.66
N ASN A 336 29.40 -18.33 20.76
CA ASN A 336 29.41 -19.65 20.11
C ASN A 336 28.95 -20.80 21.03
N ASN A 337 28.63 -20.53 22.26
CA ASN A 337 28.14 -21.55 23.20
C ASN A 337 26.68 -21.90 22.89
N THR A 338 26.34 -23.19 22.88
CA THR A 338 24.99 -23.69 22.59
C THR A 338 23.97 -23.15 23.60
N ASP A 339 24.29 -23.18 24.89
CA ASP A 339 23.42 -22.70 25.97
C ASP A 339 23.14 -21.21 25.85
N PHE A 340 24.11 -20.42 25.37
CA PHE A 340 23.92 -19.00 25.10
C PHE A 340 22.93 -18.78 23.95
N LYS A 341 23.01 -19.59 22.88
CA LYS A 341 22.07 -19.55 21.77
C LYS A 341 20.66 -19.91 22.22
N GLU A 342 20.53 -20.96 23.07
CA GLU A 342 19.21 -21.33 23.61
C GLU A 342 18.57 -20.20 24.41
N LEU A 343 19.35 -19.46 25.23
CA LEU A 343 18.87 -18.30 25.95
C LEU A 343 18.43 -17.17 25.02
N LEU A 344 19.13 -16.94 23.90
CA LEU A 344 18.75 -15.94 22.91
C LEU A 344 17.42 -16.29 22.23
N PHE A 345 17.20 -17.57 21.92
CA PHE A 345 16.02 -18.06 21.22
C PHE A 345 14.85 -18.43 22.16
N TYR A 346 15.02 -18.27 23.47
CA TYR A 346 13.99 -18.59 24.43
C TYR A 346 12.70 -17.81 24.19
N GLY A 347 11.59 -18.54 24.03
CA GLY A 347 10.25 -17.98 23.82
C GLY A 347 9.95 -17.46 22.41
N LEU A 348 10.85 -17.67 21.44
CA LEU A 348 10.55 -17.38 20.03
C LEU A 348 9.53 -18.37 19.47
N ARG A 349 8.58 -17.89 18.68
CA ARG A 349 7.56 -18.73 18.02
C ARG A 349 8.12 -19.54 16.84
N ALA A 350 9.13 -19.00 16.15
CA ALA A 350 9.78 -19.63 15.02
C ALA A 350 10.90 -20.61 15.38
N ALA A 351 11.17 -20.83 16.65
CA ALA A 351 12.26 -21.70 17.14
C ALA A 351 11.82 -23.14 17.41
N VAL A 352 10.74 -23.59 16.76
CA VAL A 352 10.26 -24.99 16.88
C VAL A 352 10.39 -25.69 15.53
#